data_25fc2d989ba286b16cf34f2f65dbf035
#
_entry.id   25fc2d989ba286b16cf34f2f65dbf035
#
_cell.length_a   1.000
_cell.length_b   1.000
_cell.length_c   1.000
_cell.angle_alpha   90.00
_cell.angle_beta   90.00
_cell.angle_gamma   90.00
#
_symmetry.space_group_name_H-M   'P 1'
#
loop_
_entity.id
_entity.type
_entity.pdbx_description
1 polymer ?
#
loop_
_entity_poly.entity_id
_entity_poly.type
_entity_poly.pdbx_seq_one_letter_code
_entity_poly.pdbx_strand_id
1 'polypeptide(L)'
;MALLGYGRVSTDGQSLTAQVAELKAAGCVEIYQEKVSGAKTDRKQLARLLATLDKDDVLIVTHLDRLARSTRDLLNVLGAVAEKGASFKSLGDAWADTTTPHGRLMLTVLGGLAEFERHLIRSRTGEGRKRAMAKGVVMGRKPKLTPHQRKEAIARREAGEPLIDIGRSYKVSHSTISRL
;
A
#
# COMPACT_ATOMS: atom_id res chain seq x y z
N MET A 1 11.59 -26.72 5.61
CA MET A 1 11.46 -26.21 4.24
C MET A 1 10.12 -26.70 3.68
N ALA A 2 9.09 -25.86 3.72
CA ALA A 2 7.79 -26.14 3.12
C ALA A 2 7.61 -25.27 1.86
N LEU A 3 6.86 -25.77 0.87
CA LEU A 3 6.50 -25.02 -0.32
C LEU A 3 5.07 -24.49 -0.14
N LEU A 4 4.91 -23.18 0.00
CA LEU A 4 3.63 -22.52 0.23
C LEU A 4 3.20 -21.75 -1.02
N GLY A 5 2.03 -22.10 -1.57
CA GLY A 5 1.51 -21.49 -2.79
C GLY A 5 0.60 -20.29 -2.53
N TYR A 6 0.69 -19.27 -3.36
CA TYR A 6 -0.28 -18.18 -3.38
C TYR A 6 -0.87 -17.97 -4.77
N GLY A 7 -2.19 -17.99 -4.85
CA GLY A 7 -2.96 -17.73 -6.07
C GLY A 7 -3.96 -16.60 -5.88
N ARG A 8 -4.07 -15.70 -6.86
CA ARG A 8 -4.99 -14.56 -6.84
C ARG A 8 -5.77 -14.41 -8.13
N VAL A 9 -7.08 -14.19 -7.99
CA VAL A 9 -7.95 -13.85 -9.14
C VAL A 9 -8.79 -12.62 -8.82
N SER A 10 -9.21 -11.89 -9.86
CA SER A 10 -10.22 -10.86 -9.77
C SER A 10 -11.59 -11.55 -9.64
N THR A 11 -12.44 -11.66 -10.53
CA THR A 11 -13.80 -12.19 -10.38
C THR A 11 -14.07 -13.48 -11.16
N ASP A 12 -13.24 -13.82 -12.15
CA ASP A 12 -13.42 -14.99 -13.00
C ASP A 12 -12.79 -16.24 -12.39
N GLY A 13 -13.64 -17.21 -12.04
CA GLY A 13 -13.26 -18.43 -11.33
C GLY A 13 -12.37 -19.41 -12.12
N GLN A 14 -12.31 -19.31 -13.43
CA GLN A 14 -11.57 -20.27 -14.27
C GLN A 14 -10.05 -20.19 -14.10
N SER A 15 -9.49 -18.99 -13.90
CA SER A 15 -8.02 -18.83 -13.76
C SER A 15 -7.50 -19.29 -12.40
N LEU A 16 -8.31 -19.36 -11.34
CA LEU A 16 -7.86 -19.81 -10.01
C LEU A 16 -7.64 -21.32 -9.99
N THR A 17 -8.49 -22.09 -10.61
CA THR A 17 -8.36 -23.55 -10.69
C THR A 17 -7.08 -23.96 -11.40
N ALA A 18 -6.72 -23.28 -12.51
CA ALA A 18 -5.47 -23.51 -13.21
C ALA A 18 -4.24 -23.18 -12.35
N GLN A 19 -4.24 -22.00 -11.68
CA GLN A 19 -3.15 -21.60 -10.77
C GLN A 19 -2.97 -22.63 -9.64
N VAL A 20 -4.07 -23.09 -9.05
CA VAL A 20 -4.03 -24.11 -7.97
C VAL A 20 -3.45 -25.42 -8.48
N ALA A 21 -3.81 -25.84 -9.71
CA ALA A 21 -3.26 -27.06 -10.32
C ALA A 21 -1.73 -26.96 -10.54
N GLU A 22 -1.27 -25.82 -11.07
CA GLU A 22 0.16 -25.54 -11.27
C GLU A 22 0.93 -25.51 -9.95
N LEU A 23 0.39 -24.85 -8.92
CA LEU A 23 1.01 -24.81 -7.58
C LEU A 23 1.07 -26.18 -6.92
N LYS A 24 0.02 -27.01 -7.09
CA LYS A 24 0.04 -28.40 -6.62
C LYS A 24 1.09 -29.24 -7.36
N ALA A 25 1.17 -29.08 -8.68
CA ALA A 25 2.17 -29.77 -9.50
C ALA A 25 3.62 -29.36 -9.12
N ALA A 26 3.80 -28.10 -8.66
CA ALA A 26 5.08 -27.61 -8.13
C ALA A 26 5.40 -28.12 -6.72
N GLY A 27 4.51 -28.92 -6.09
CA GLY A 27 4.72 -29.54 -4.78
C GLY A 27 4.32 -28.67 -3.58
N CYS A 28 3.50 -27.62 -3.77
CA CYS A 28 3.02 -26.82 -2.65
C CYS A 28 2.16 -27.65 -1.69
N VAL A 29 2.53 -27.65 -0.40
CA VAL A 29 1.83 -28.38 0.66
C VAL A 29 0.57 -27.63 1.13
N GLU A 30 0.58 -26.31 1.06
CA GLU A 30 -0.56 -25.45 1.37
C GLU A 30 -0.68 -24.34 0.30
N ILE A 31 -1.91 -23.98 -0.09
CA ILE A 31 -2.17 -22.99 -1.13
C ILE A 31 -3.19 -21.96 -0.62
N TYR A 32 -2.74 -20.72 -0.49
CA TYR A 32 -3.55 -19.57 -0.08
C TYR A 32 -4.19 -18.93 -1.30
N GLN A 33 -5.51 -18.94 -1.32
CA GLN A 33 -6.30 -18.47 -2.46
C GLN A 33 -6.97 -17.15 -2.13
N GLU A 34 -6.68 -16.11 -2.91
CA GLU A 34 -7.24 -14.77 -2.75
C GLU A 34 -8.21 -14.44 -3.87
N LYS A 35 -9.46 -14.17 -3.51
CA LYS A 35 -10.46 -13.66 -4.45
C LYS A 35 -10.71 -12.18 -4.14
N VAL A 36 -10.20 -11.28 -4.99
CA VAL A 36 -10.26 -9.83 -4.76
C VAL A 36 -11.13 -9.17 -5.82
N SER A 37 -12.26 -8.62 -5.43
CA SER A 37 -13.03 -7.69 -6.28
C SER A 37 -12.34 -6.33 -6.35
N GLY A 38 -12.33 -5.68 -7.51
CA GLY A 38 -11.49 -4.54 -7.88
C GLY A 38 -11.41 -3.33 -6.93
N ALA A 39 -12.36 -3.18 -5.99
CA ALA A 39 -12.39 -2.07 -5.03
C ALA A 39 -11.76 -2.38 -3.66
N LYS A 40 -11.60 -3.65 -3.27
CA LYS A 40 -11.05 -4.03 -1.97
C LYS A 40 -9.57 -4.39 -2.07
N THR A 41 -8.74 -3.64 -1.37
CA THR A 41 -7.29 -3.86 -1.27
C THR A 41 -6.90 -4.87 -0.20
N ASP A 42 -7.86 -5.41 0.55
CA ASP A 42 -7.61 -6.29 1.68
C ASP A 42 -7.23 -7.70 1.18
N ARG A 43 -5.98 -8.10 1.43
CA ARG A 43 -5.36 -9.36 1.00
C ARG A 43 -5.14 -10.26 2.21
N LYS A 44 -6.24 -10.70 2.80
CA LYS A 44 -6.23 -11.49 4.05
C LYS A 44 -5.47 -12.81 3.92
N GLN A 45 -5.59 -13.46 2.76
CA GLN A 45 -4.90 -14.73 2.54
C GLN A 45 -3.40 -14.54 2.36
N LEU A 46 -2.96 -13.48 1.67
CA LEU A 46 -1.54 -13.14 1.60
C LEU A 46 -0.98 -12.79 2.98
N ALA A 47 -1.68 -11.96 3.75
CA ALA A 47 -1.25 -11.61 5.10
C ALA A 47 -1.13 -12.86 6.01
N ARG A 48 -2.09 -13.79 5.90
CA ARG A 48 -2.06 -15.06 6.60
C ARG A 48 -0.87 -15.90 6.16
N LEU A 49 -0.63 -16.05 4.87
CA LEU A 49 0.52 -16.77 4.33
C LEU A 49 1.84 -16.18 4.86
N LEU A 50 2.03 -14.86 4.78
CA LEU A 50 3.23 -14.19 5.28
C LEU A 50 3.43 -14.38 6.80
N ALA A 51 2.34 -14.49 7.56
CA ALA A 51 2.42 -14.79 8.99
C ALA A 51 2.84 -16.24 9.28
N THR A 52 2.45 -17.18 8.42
CA THR A 52 2.73 -18.63 8.54
C THR A 52 4.14 -19.01 8.07
N LEU A 53 4.77 -18.19 7.19
CA LEU A 53 6.11 -18.44 6.69
C LEU A 53 7.14 -18.54 7.81
N ASP A 54 7.92 -19.61 7.76
CA ASP A 54 9.07 -19.84 8.60
C ASP A 54 10.38 -19.81 7.81
N LYS A 55 11.51 -19.85 8.53
CA LYS A 55 12.83 -19.90 7.93
C LYS A 55 12.96 -21.12 7.00
N ASP A 56 13.63 -20.89 5.87
CA ASP A 56 13.88 -21.89 4.82
C ASP A 56 12.63 -22.35 4.04
N ASP A 57 11.44 -21.77 4.30
CA ASP A 57 10.26 -22.02 3.48
C ASP A 57 10.35 -21.26 2.14
N VAL A 58 9.54 -21.71 1.17
CA VAL A 58 9.51 -21.09 -0.16
C VAL A 58 8.08 -20.67 -0.49
N LEU A 59 7.88 -19.37 -0.68
CA LEU A 59 6.65 -18.84 -1.26
C LEU A 59 6.67 -19.02 -2.79
N ILE A 60 5.68 -19.72 -3.32
CA ILE A 60 5.55 -19.99 -4.76
C ILE A 60 4.30 -19.30 -5.33
N VAL A 61 4.47 -18.66 -6.48
CA VAL A 61 3.38 -18.09 -7.28
C VAL A 61 3.48 -18.57 -8.72
N THR A 62 2.39 -18.57 -9.46
CA THR A 62 2.42 -18.90 -10.90
C THR A 62 3.09 -17.77 -11.70
N HIS A 63 2.74 -16.50 -11.43
CA HIS A 63 3.31 -15.29 -12.05
C HIS A 63 3.39 -14.15 -11.05
N LEU A 64 4.30 -13.19 -11.27
CA LEU A 64 4.49 -12.02 -10.40
C LEU A 64 3.26 -11.13 -10.31
N ASP A 65 2.46 -11.01 -11.38
CA ASP A 65 1.22 -10.22 -11.40
C ASP A 65 0.12 -10.82 -10.51
N ARG A 66 0.24 -12.09 -10.13
CA ARG A 66 -0.63 -12.73 -9.13
C ARG A 66 -0.23 -12.33 -7.71
N LEU A 67 1.06 -12.14 -7.46
CA LEU A 67 1.55 -11.74 -6.15
C LEU A 67 1.33 -10.24 -5.90
N ALA A 68 1.66 -9.39 -6.86
CA ALA A 68 1.71 -7.95 -6.66
C ALA A 68 0.95 -7.17 -7.74
N ARG A 69 0.55 -5.94 -7.40
CA ARG A 69 -0.15 -5.01 -8.31
C ARG A 69 0.77 -3.89 -8.81
N SER A 70 1.93 -3.76 -8.24
CA SER A 70 2.95 -2.78 -8.60
C SER A 70 4.32 -3.27 -8.15
N THR A 71 5.38 -2.72 -8.74
CA THR A 71 6.77 -3.02 -8.33
C THR A 71 6.98 -2.76 -6.82
N ARG A 72 6.40 -1.69 -6.28
CA ARG A 72 6.48 -1.39 -4.85
C ARG A 72 5.82 -2.47 -4.00
N ASP A 73 4.62 -2.92 -4.39
CA ASP A 73 3.90 -3.99 -3.68
C ASP A 73 4.71 -5.29 -3.72
N LEU A 74 5.29 -5.62 -4.88
CA LEU A 74 6.18 -6.77 -5.04
C LEU A 74 7.36 -6.70 -4.06
N LEU A 75 8.08 -5.59 -4.03
CA LEU A 75 9.26 -5.44 -3.18
C LEU A 75 8.91 -5.47 -1.70
N ASN A 76 7.77 -4.92 -1.29
CA ASN A 76 7.29 -5.03 0.10
C ASN A 76 7.03 -6.48 0.50
N VAL A 77 6.37 -7.26 -0.39
CA VAL A 77 6.10 -8.68 -0.12
C VAL A 77 7.41 -9.47 -0.06
N LEU A 78 8.33 -9.25 -1.02
CA LEU A 78 9.63 -9.94 -1.04
C LEU A 78 10.49 -9.56 0.17
N GLY A 79 10.43 -8.32 0.64
CA GLY A 79 11.06 -7.88 1.88
C GLY A 79 10.54 -8.65 3.08
N ALA A 80 9.22 -8.76 3.22
CA ALA A 80 8.59 -9.52 4.30
C ALA A 80 8.95 -11.02 4.27
N VAL A 81 9.06 -11.61 3.07
CA VAL A 81 9.52 -13.01 2.91
C VAL A 81 10.97 -13.14 3.36
N ALA A 82 11.84 -12.22 2.96
CA ALA A 82 13.26 -12.22 3.35
C ALA A 82 13.47 -12.01 4.85
N GLU A 83 12.68 -11.13 5.49
CA GLU A 83 12.71 -10.92 6.95
C GLU A 83 12.37 -12.17 7.74
N LYS A 84 11.56 -13.07 7.18
CA LYS A 84 11.27 -14.40 7.75
C LYS A 84 12.38 -15.44 7.49
N GLY A 85 13.40 -15.08 6.71
CA GLY A 85 14.42 -16.03 6.26
C GLY A 85 13.90 -17.05 5.25
N ALA A 86 12.75 -16.78 4.64
CA ALA A 86 12.13 -17.58 3.61
C ALA A 86 12.60 -17.16 2.21
N SER A 87 12.33 -18.00 1.22
CA SER A 87 12.62 -17.74 -0.19
C SER A 87 11.35 -17.53 -1.02
N PHE A 88 11.52 -17.00 -2.20
CA PHE A 88 10.42 -16.74 -3.15
C PHE A 88 10.75 -17.35 -4.51
N LYS A 89 9.72 -17.88 -5.20
CA LYS A 89 9.84 -18.38 -6.58
C LYS A 89 8.58 -18.11 -7.38
N SER A 90 8.75 -17.57 -8.60
CA SER A 90 7.70 -17.52 -9.64
C SER A 90 7.90 -18.68 -10.62
N LEU A 91 6.83 -19.40 -10.95
CA LEU A 91 6.90 -20.51 -11.91
C LEU A 91 7.04 -20.01 -13.35
N GLY A 92 6.31 -18.94 -13.70
CA GLY A 92 6.33 -18.37 -15.04
C GLY A 92 7.42 -17.32 -15.28
N ASP A 93 8.05 -16.81 -14.22
CA ASP A 93 9.08 -15.76 -14.30
C ASP A 93 10.42 -16.30 -13.80
N ALA A 94 11.15 -17.02 -14.62
CA ALA A 94 12.36 -17.78 -14.23
C ALA A 94 13.45 -16.94 -13.54
N TRP A 95 13.53 -15.63 -13.81
CA TRP A 95 14.46 -14.71 -13.17
C TRP A 95 14.03 -14.35 -11.72
N ALA A 96 12.77 -14.55 -11.38
CA ALA A 96 12.19 -14.21 -10.09
C ALA A 96 12.20 -15.43 -9.15
N ASP A 97 13.38 -15.91 -8.81
CA ASP A 97 13.63 -17.07 -7.95
C ASP A 97 14.75 -16.77 -6.96
N THR A 98 14.40 -16.39 -5.72
CA THR A 98 15.39 -16.07 -4.68
C THR A 98 16.09 -17.31 -4.09
N THR A 99 15.68 -18.52 -4.46
CA THR A 99 16.42 -19.72 -4.09
C THR A 99 17.77 -19.80 -4.82
N THR A 100 17.89 -19.09 -5.96
CA THR A 100 19.11 -19.00 -6.75
C THR A 100 19.90 -17.72 -6.46
N PRO A 101 21.25 -17.73 -6.54
CA PRO A 101 22.06 -16.52 -6.40
C PRO A 101 21.72 -15.45 -7.46
N HIS A 102 21.48 -15.88 -8.69
CA HIS A 102 21.10 -14.97 -9.79
C HIS A 102 19.75 -14.26 -9.52
N GLY A 103 18.72 -14.99 -9.15
CA GLY A 103 17.41 -14.41 -8.83
C GLY A 103 17.49 -13.46 -7.63
N ARG A 104 18.26 -13.78 -6.59
CA ARG A 104 18.52 -12.86 -5.48
C ARG A 104 19.15 -11.55 -5.94
N LEU A 105 20.18 -11.64 -6.79
CA LEU A 105 20.83 -10.45 -7.35
C LEU A 105 19.83 -9.60 -8.16
N MET A 106 19.06 -10.20 -9.06
CA MET A 106 18.07 -9.50 -9.89
C MET A 106 17.03 -8.78 -9.05
N LEU A 107 16.48 -9.42 -8.04
CA LEU A 107 15.49 -8.80 -7.14
C LEU A 107 16.11 -7.69 -6.27
N THR A 108 17.36 -7.82 -5.86
CA THR A 108 18.09 -6.77 -5.15
C THR A 108 18.29 -5.52 -6.04
N VAL A 109 18.67 -5.71 -7.31
CA VAL A 109 18.81 -4.61 -8.28
C VAL A 109 17.48 -3.90 -8.52
N LEU A 110 16.40 -4.66 -8.71
CA LEU A 110 15.05 -4.09 -8.87
C LEU A 110 14.61 -3.33 -7.63
N GLY A 111 14.93 -3.83 -6.43
CA GLY A 111 14.68 -3.16 -5.16
C GLY A 111 15.37 -1.81 -5.07
N GLY A 112 16.64 -1.78 -5.38
CA GLY A 112 17.44 -0.55 -5.41
C GLY A 112 16.92 0.47 -6.44
N LEU A 113 16.52 0.01 -7.64
CA LEU A 113 15.93 0.87 -8.65
C LEU A 113 14.61 1.51 -8.20
N ALA A 114 13.72 0.72 -7.60
CA ALA A 114 12.44 1.24 -7.11
C ALA A 114 12.62 2.22 -5.93
N GLU A 115 13.65 2.04 -5.10
CA GLU A 115 13.99 3.00 -4.06
C GLU A 115 14.56 4.29 -4.65
N PHE A 116 15.42 4.19 -5.64
CA PHE A 116 15.94 5.33 -6.38
C PHE A 116 14.82 6.15 -7.05
N GLU A 117 13.89 5.51 -7.76
CA GLU A 117 12.71 6.19 -8.32
C GLU A 117 11.89 6.92 -7.24
N ARG A 118 11.71 6.30 -6.07
CA ARG A 118 11.02 6.92 -4.94
C ARG A 118 11.73 8.17 -4.44
N HIS A 119 13.07 8.13 -4.35
CA HIS A 119 13.88 9.28 -3.99
C HIS A 119 13.75 10.42 -5.00
N LEU A 120 13.80 10.12 -6.29
CA LEU A 120 13.60 11.11 -7.36
C LEU A 120 12.23 11.80 -7.28
N ILE A 121 11.16 11.03 -7.08
CA ILE A 121 9.79 11.56 -6.93
C ILE A 121 9.70 12.47 -5.70
N ARG A 122 10.27 12.06 -4.56
CA ARG A 122 10.27 12.86 -3.32
C ARG A 122 11.06 14.17 -3.49
N SER A 123 12.23 14.11 -4.10
CA SER A 123 13.05 15.29 -4.38
C SER A 123 12.28 16.29 -5.26
N ARG A 124 11.79 15.87 -6.42
CA ARG A 124 11.01 16.72 -7.33
C ARG A 124 9.76 17.32 -6.66
N THR A 125 9.03 16.50 -5.89
CA THR A 125 7.83 16.96 -5.17
C THR A 125 8.18 17.92 -4.05
N GLY A 126 9.28 17.67 -3.33
CA GLY A 126 9.79 18.54 -2.26
C GLY A 126 10.18 19.92 -2.77
N GLU A 127 10.93 19.99 -3.86
CA GLU A 127 11.29 21.24 -4.53
C GLU A 127 10.06 21.98 -5.08
N GLY A 128 9.11 21.26 -5.66
CA GLY A 128 7.85 21.83 -6.14
C GLY A 128 7.05 22.48 -4.99
N ARG A 129 6.98 21.80 -3.83
CA ARG A 129 6.33 22.35 -2.62
C ARG A 129 7.06 23.59 -2.10
N LYS A 130 8.38 23.56 -2.00
CA LYS A 130 9.18 24.72 -1.57
C LYS A 130 8.94 25.92 -2.46
N ARG A 131 8.96 25.74 -3.79
CA ARG A 131 8.67 26.81 -4.77
C ARG A 131 7.24 27.32 -4.65
N ALA A 132 6.25 26.48 -4.44
CA ALA A 132 4.86 26.89 -4.26
C ALA A 132 4.67 27.67 -2.95
N MET A 133 5.27 27.23 -1.84
CA MET A 133 5.25 27.97 -0.56
C MET A 133 5.96 29.33 -0.67
N ALA A 134 7.08 29.41 -1.37
CA ALA A 134 7.77 30.68 -1.63
C ALA A 134 6.92 31.66 -2.46
N LYS A 135 5.98 31.17 -3.28
CA LYS A 135 4.98 31.95 -4.01
C LYS A 135 3.69 32.23 -3.19
N GLY A 136 3.70 31.94 -1.88
CA GLY A 136 2.56 32.19 -1.00
C GLY A 136 1.43 31.15 -1.06
N VAL A 137 1.63 30.00 -1.73
CA VAL A 137 0.64 28.92 -1.77
C VAL A 137 0.59 28.23 -0.42
N VAL A 138 -0.56 28.32 0.26
CA VAL A 138 -0.82 27.60 1.52
C VAL A 138 -1.17 26.16 1.20
N MET A 139 -0.34 25.23 1.71
CA MET A 139 -0.54 23.79 1.54
C MET A 139 -1.52 23.24 2.59
N GLY A 140 -2.19 22.15 2.24
CA GLY A 140 -3.11 21.44 3.13
C GLY A 140 -4.58 21.64 2.77
N ARG A 141 -5.46 21.21 3.69
CA ARG A 141 -6.91 21.37 3.50
C ARG A 141 -7.30 22.84 3.62
N LYS A 142 -8.02 23.37 2.63
CA LYS A 142 -8.57 24.71 2.69
C LYS A 142 -9.40 24.92 3.96
N PRO A 143 -9.24 26.09 4.65
CA PRO A 143 -10.10 26.43 5.77
C PRO A 143 -11.58 26.34 5.39
N LYS A 144 -12.42 25.85 6.27
CA LYS A 144 -13.87 25.77 6.03
C LYS A 144 -14.53 27.17 6.07
N LEU A 145 -13.95 28.07 6.87
CA LEU A 145 -14.42 29.44 7.02
C LEU A 145 -13.58 30.38 6.13
N THR A 146 -14.26 31.32 5.48
CA THR A 146 -13.58 32.42 4.78
C THR A 146 -12.94 33.38 5.81
N PRO A 147 -11.97 34.23 5.41
CA PRO A 147 -11.38 35.22 6.34
C PRO A 147 -12.42 36.14 7.00
N HIS A 148 -13.49 36.53 6.28
CA HIS A 148 -14.58 37.29 6.82
C HIS A 148 -15.39 36.54 7.86
N GLN A 149 -15.83 35.33 7.53
CA GLN A 149 -16.56 34.45 8.46
C GLN A 149 -15.76 34.12 9.73
N ARG A 150 -14.42 34.01 9.59
CA ARG A 150 -13.55 33.78 10.73
C ARG A 150 -13.56 34.98 11.70
N LYS A 151 -13.43 36.20 11.17
CA LYS A 151 -13.50 37.43 12.00
C LYS A 151 -14.84 37.56 12.69
N GLU A 152 -15.92 37.36 11.95
CA GLU A 152 -17.29 37.40 12.48
C GLU A 152 -17.52 36.34 13.56
N ALA A 153 -17.10 35.10 13.34
CA ALA A 153 -17.23 34.02 14.33
C ALA A 153 -16.43 34.32 15.62
N ILE A 154 -15.25 34.96 15.51
CA ILE A 154 -14.47 35.39 16.67
C ILE A 154 -15.24 36.48 17.45
N ALA A 155 -15.75 37.51 16.76
CA ALA A 155 -16.51 38.59 17.40
C ALA A 155 -17.77 38.07 18.12
N ARG A 156 -18.53 37.15 17.51
CA ARG A 156 -19.70 36.51 18.12
C ARG A 156 -19.32 35.68 19.37
N ARG A 157 -18.16 34.95 19.31
CA ARG A 157 -17.65 34.22 20.47
C ARG A 157 -17.28 35.16 21.62
N GLU A 158 -16.62 36.28 21.34
CA GLU A 158 -16.24 37.29 22.33
C GLU A 158 -17.47 37.99 22.93
N ALA A 159 -18.56 38.11 22.16
CA ALA A 159 -19.86 38.60 22.65
C ALA A 159 -20.61 37.59 23.51
N GLY A 160 -20.04 36.40 23.78
CA GLY A 160 -20.63 35.39 24.68
C GLY A 160 -21.63 34.45 23.99
N GLU A 161 -21.73 34.45 22.67
CA GLU A 161 -22.66 33.55 21.98
C GLU A 161 -22.21 32.10 22.07
N PRO A 162 -23.10 31.10 22.26
CA PRO A 162 -22.75 29.70 22.40
C PRO A 162 -22.02 29.17 21.12
N LEU A 163 -20.89 28.49 21.31
CA LEU A 163 -20.07 27.93 20.24
C LEU A 163 -20.83 26.99 19.31
N ILE A 164 -21.87 26.33 19.82
CA ILE A 164 -22.74 25.42 19.07
C ILE A 164 -23.57 26.22 18.04
N ASP A 165 -24.11 27.36 18.41
CA ASP A 165 -24.97 28.16 17.56
C ASP A 165 -24.16 28.88 16.47
N ILE A 166 -22.97 29.40 16.84
CA ILE A 166 -22.01 29.92 15.88
C ILE A 166 -21.60 28.81 14.90
N GLY A 167 -21.30 27.60 15.41
CA GLY A 167 -20.94 26.46 14.56
C GLY A 167 -22.03 26.05 13.57
N ARG A 168 -23.31 26.06 14.02
CA ARG A 168 -24.48 25.80 13.16
C ARG A 168 -24.62 26.83 12.04
N SER A 169 -24.43 28.12 12.33
CA SER A 169 -24.54 29.23 11.36
C SER A 169 -23.57 29.03 10.18
N TYR A 170 -22.36 28.52 10.43
CA TYR A 170 -21.33 28.30 9.41
C TYR A 170 -21.18 26.85 8.95
N LYS A 171 -22.06 25.95 9.39
CA LYS A 171 -22.00 24.50 9.09
C LYS A 171 -20.65 23.86 9.46
N VAL A 172 -20.09 24.25 10.60
CA VAL A 172 -18.85 23.71 11.16
C VAL A 172 -19.08 23.18 12.57
N SER A 173 -18.16 22.37 13.07
CA SER A 173 -18.25 21.90 14.45
C SER A 173 -17.94 23.02 15.45
N HIS A 174 -18.52 22.96 16.67
CA HIS A 174 -18.19 23.86 17.77
C HIS A 174 -16.68 23.87 18.08
N SER A 175 -16.00 22.72 17.92
CA SER A 175 -14.56 22.61 18.10
C SER A 175 -13.74 23.38 17.04
N THR A 176 -14.33 23.65 15.85
CA THR A 176 -13.72 24.52 14.86
C THR A 176 -13.79 25.99 15.30
N ILE A 177 -14.91 26.39 15.89
CA ILE A 177 -15.11 27.77 16.43
C ILE A 177 -14.21 27.99 17.66
N SER A 178 -14.12 26.99 18.55
CA SER A 178 -13.27 27.07 19.74
C SER A 178 -11.77 27.29 19.42
N ARG A 179 -11.31 26.79 18.27
CA ARG A 179 -9.90 26.89 17.82
C ARG A 179 -9.58 28.13 16.97
N LEU A 180 -10.55 29.00 16.74
CA LEU A 180 -10.34 30.29 16.07
C LEU A 180 -9.69 31.30 17.04
#